data_87e6f76a711e42c27e78b0d7e33e189a
#
_entry.id   87e6f76a711e42c27e78b0d7e33e189a
#
_cell.length_a   1.000
_cell.length_b   1.000
_cell.length_c   1.000
_cell.angle_alpha   90.00
_cell.angle_beta   90.00
_cell.angle_gamma   90.00
#
_symmetry.space_group_name_H-M   'P 1'
#
loop_
_entity.id
_entity.type
_entity.pdbx_description
1 polymer ?
#
loop_
_entity_poly.entity_id
_entity_poly.type
_entity_poly.pdbx_seq_one_letter_code
_entity_poly.pdbx_strand_id
1 'polypeptide(L)'
;PVPHPELRTLEARIKLFERITTFLAELRAPGDGLLLAAEFRNYELFTPRMMKRLRTLGVSPVIGLHPAMPGIRRQTEALRCWAGEFRESEAEQSGESDVFVPKASGSSAAPAAAADWHLPGPLVVRWSLAAHQFYDTAKQSWAPFDAIHAADPATRALIASLLVKAARSGQDSFLAVNNKAEGCAPKTVRGIAEIADRILEAD
;
A
#
# COMPACT_ATOMS: atom_id res chain seq x y z
N PRO A 1 -16.00 0.39 3.21
CA PRO A 1 -15.69 1.15 4.42
C PRO A 1 -16.53 2.42 4.43
N VAL A 2 -17.17 2.72 5.56
CA VAL A 2 -17.94 3.97 5.73
C VAL A 2 -16.92 5.09 5.92
N PRO A 3 -17.03 6.24 5.22
CA PRO A 3 -16.14 7.37 5.42
C PRO A 3 -16.13 7.81 6.88
N HIS A 4 -14.96 8.19 7.40
CA HIS A 4 -14.87 8.76 8.73
C HIS A 4 -15.84 9.96 8.83
N PRO A 5 -16.63 10.11 9.89
CA PRO A 5 -17.65 11.16 9.98
C PRO A 5 -17.12 12.57 9.65
N GLU A 6 -15.89 12.85 10.08
CA GLU A 6 -15.20 14.12 9.81
C GLU A 6 -14.72 14.31 8.36
N LEU A 7 -14.72 13.24 7.55
CA LEU A 7 -14.27 13.26 6.15
C LEU A 7 -15.41 13.14 5.14
N ARG A 8 -16.63 13.37 5.57
CA ARG A 8 -17.82 13.26 4.71
C ARG A 8 -17.93 14.40 3.70
N THR A 9 -17.41 15.56 4.00
CA THR A 9 -17.47 16.73 3.11
C THR A 9 -16.17 16.87 2.32
N LEU A 10 -16.27 17.43 1.11
CA LEU A 10 -15.11 17.73 0.26
C LEU A 10 -14.16 18.71 0.96
N GLU A 11 -14.72 19.75 1.60
CA GLU A 11 -13.95 20.76 2.33
C GLU A 11 -13.11 20.13 3.45
N ALA A 12 -13.68 19.22 4.24
CA ALA A 12 -12.94 18.50 5.29
C ALA A 12 -11.80 17.65 4.74
N ARG A 13 -12.02 17.00 3.59
CA ARG A 13 -10.97 16.22 2.90
C ARG A 13 -9.85 17.11 2.40
N ILE A 14 -10.17 18.23 1.77
CA ILE A 14 -9.18 19.22 1.31
C ILE A 14 -8.35 19.73 2.48
N LYS A 15 -8.99 20.15 3.56
CA LYS A 15 -8.33 20.65 4.76
C LYS A 15 -7.39 19.59 5.39
N LEU A 16 -7.84 18.34 5.46
CA LEU A 16 -6.99 17.25 5.94
C LEU A 16 -5.81 16.99 5.00
N PHE A 17 -6.04 16.98 3.68
CA PHE A 17 -5.00 16.85 2.68
C PHE A 17 -3.92 17.93 2.85
N GLU A 18 -4.31 19.18 2.96
CA GLU A 18 -3.39 20.30 3.16
C GLU A 18 -2.59 20.17 4.45
N ARG A 19 -3.24 19.84 5.57
CA ARG A 19 -2.55 19.62 6.84
C ARG A 19 -1.52 18.50 6.78
N ILE A 20 -1.88 17.36 6.20
CA ILE A 20 -0.97 16.21 6.04
C ILE A 20 0.22 16.60 5.15
N THR A 21 -0.04 17.23 4.03
CA THR A 21 1.03 17.56 3.06
C THR A 21 1.95 18.65 3.56
N THR A 22 1.45 19.64 4.32
CA THR A 22 2.28 20.64 5.01
C THR A 22 3.15 19.98 6.06
N PHE A 23 2.56 19.15 6.93
CA PHE A 23 3.30 18.42 7.96
C PHE A 23 4.42 17.54 7.37
N LEU A 24 4.13 16.79 6.29
CA LEU A 24 5.14 15.97 5.63
C LEU A 24 6.24 16.81 4.96
N ALA A 25 5.90 17.98 4.43
CA ALA A 25 6.87 18.91 3.86
C ALA A 25 7.80 19.49 4.94
N GLU A 26 7.26 19.82 6.11
CA GLU A 26 8.04 20.32 7.26
C GLU A 26 8.95 19.23 7.85
N LEU A 27 8.47 17.97 7.92
CA LEU A 27 9.30 16.84 8.37
C LEU A 27 10.48 16.56 7.45
N ARG A 28 10.37 16.91 6.17
CA ARG A 28 11.41 16.70 5.20
C ARG A 28 12.35 17.90 5.15
N ALA A 29 13.12 18.10 6.20
CA ALA A 29 14.18 19.10 6.18
C ALA A 29 15.22 18.77 5.09
N PRO A 30 15.71 19.75 4.34
CA PRO A 30 16.73 19.52 3.32
C PRO A 30 18.03 18.97 3.95
N GLY A 31 18.50 17.83 3.43
CA GLY A 31 19.81 17.28 3.77
C GLY A 31 19.83 16.14 4.78
N ASP A 32 18.71 15.75 5.38
CA ASP A 32 18.71 14.75 6.47
C ASP A 32 18.89 13.30 5.98
N GLY A 33 18.78 13.02 4.69
CA GLY A 33 18.85 11.66 4.15
C GLY A 33 17.74 10.73 4.66
N LEU A 34 16.75 11.25 5.38
CA LEU A 34 15.67 10.47 5.95
C LEU A 34 14.72 9.91 4.88
N LEU A 35 14.45 8.62 4.98
CA LEU A 35 13.39 7.97 4.21
C LEU A 35 12.07 8.15 4.95
N LEU A 36 11.16 8.90 4.36
CA LEU A 36 9.82 9.09 4.92
C LEU A 36 8.82 8.19 4.23
N ALA A 37 7.96 7.56 5.01
CA ALA A 37 6.83 6.79 4.52
C ALA A 37 5.55 7.15 5.29
N ALA A 38 4.41 7.18 4.58
CA ALA A 38 3.12 7.53 5.16
C ALA A 38 2.11 6.37 5.03
N GLU A 39 1.58 5.92 6.17
CA GLU A 39 0.49 4.94 6.23
C GLU A 39 -0.84 5.66 6.41
N PHE A 40 -1.77 5.46 5.47
CA PHE A 40 -3.13 5.99 5.55
C PHE A 40 -4.12 4.87 5.81
N ARG A 41 -4.99 5.05 6.79
CA ARG A 41 -6.10 4.11 7.06
C ARG A 41 -7.40 4.53 6.40
N ASN A 42 -7.51 5.78 6.03
CA ASN A 42 -8.69 6.36 5.44
C ASN A 42 -8.68 6.15 3.92
N TYR A 43 -9.72 5.50 3.42
CA TYR A 43 -9.93 5.26 1.99
C TYR A 43 -9.87 6.55 1.15
N GLU A 44 -10.38 7.64 1.70
CA GLU A 44 -10.48 8.94 1.07
C GLU A 44 -9.13 9.59 0.77
N LEU A 45 -8.05 9.12 1.42
CA LEU A 45 -6.69 9.62 1.20
C LEU A 45 -5.93 8.85 0.10
N PHE A 46 -6.47 7.71 -0.37
CA PHE A 46 -5.88 6.98 -1.49
C PHE A 46 -6.36 7.56 -2.82
N THR A 47 -6.00 8.79 -3.11
CA THR A 47 -6.36 9.53 -4.33
C THR A 47 -5.12 9.77 -5.19
N PRO A 48 -5.28 9.92 -6.52
CA PRO A 48 -4.19 10.32 -7.41
C PRO A 48 -3.49 11.60 -6.95
N ARG A 49 -4.26 12.59 -6.50
CA ARG A 49 -3.74 13.85 -5.97
C ARG A 49 -2.82 13.65 -4.77
N MET A 50 -3.21 12.80 -3.80
CA MET A 50 -2.37 12.47 -2.65
C MET A 50 -1.09 11.74 -3.09
N MET A 51 -1.20 10.76 -3.97
CA MET A 51 -0.05 10.00 -4.47
C MET A 51 0.92 10.89 -5.24
N LYS A 52 0.45 11.79 -6.08
CA LYS A 52 1.27 12.78 -6.78
C LYS A 52 1.99 13.71 -5.78
N ARG A 53 1.29 14.15 -4.73
CA ARG A 53 1.89 15.00 -3.71
C ARG A 53 2.95 14.27 -2.88
N LEU A 54 2.69 13.03 -2.45
CA LEU A 54 3.68 12.19 -1.78
C LEU A 54 4.94 12.02 -2.65
N ARG A 55 4.77 11.74 -3.94
CA ARG A 55 5.87 11.64 -4.90
C ARG A 55 6.70 12.93 -4.94
N THR A 56 6.06 14.09 -5.07
CA THR A 56 6.74 15.40 -5.10
C THR A 56 7.53 15.65 -3.80
N LEU A 57 7.01 15.20 -2.67
CA LEU A 57 7.66 15.31 -1.37
C LEU A 57 8.73 14.23 -1.14
N GLY A 58 8.85 13.24 -2.04
CA GLY A 58 9.71 12.07 -1.88
C GLY A 58 9.32 11.21 -0.66
N VAL A 59 8.03 11.12 -0.38
CA VAL A 59 7.45 10.30 0.69
C VAL A 59 6.86 9.04 0.07
N SER A 60 7.22 7.86 0.58
CA SER A 60 6.67 6.59 0.10
C SER A 60 5.30 6.32 0.73
N PRO A 61 4.29 5.91 -0.06
CA PRO A 61 3.05 5.37 0.52
C PRO A 61 3.33 3.99 1.12
N VAL A 62 2.82 3.74 2.33
CA VAL A 62 2.89 2.42 2.96
C VAL A 62 1.73 1.56 2.47
N ILE A 63 2.05 0.37 1.98
CA ILE A 63 1.06 -0.67 1.71
C ILE A 63 0.73 -1.36 3.03
N GLY A 64 -0.42 -1.04 3.60
CA GLY A 64 -0.87 -1.55 4.90
C GLY A 64 -1.87 -2.69 4.76
N LEU A 65 -1.61 -3.81 5.41
CA LEU A 65 -2.48 -4.99 5.42
C LEU A 65 -3.08 -5.17 6.81
N HIS A 66 -4.34 -4.79 6.93
CA HIS A 66 -5.13 -4.87 8.15
C HIS A 66 -6.63 -4.81 7.79
N PRO A 67 -7.54 -5.50 8.49
CA PRO A 67 -8.99 -5.49 8.18
C PRO A 67 -9.62 -4.10 8.08
N ALA A 68 -9.09 -3.11 8.81
CA ALA A 68 -9.57 -1.72 8.76
C ALA A 68 -8.90 -0.86 7.66
N MET A 69 -8.02 -1.44 6.85
CA MET A 69 -7.34 -0.75 5.75
C MET A 69 -8.15 -0.88 4.45
N PRO A 70 -7.98 0.04 3.50
CA PRO A 70 -8.43 -0.19 2.13
C PRO A 70 -7.86 -1.50 1.58
N GLY A 71 -8.64 -2.19 0.75
CA GLY A 71 -8.19 -3.43 0.14
C GLY A 71 -6.88 -3.25 -0.63
N ILE A 72 -6.04 -4.29 -0.63
CA ILE A 72 -4.70 -4.24 -1.22
C ILE A 72 -4.70 -3.83 -2.70
N ARG A 73 -5.71 -4.27 -3.47
CA ARG A 73 -5.86 -3.88 -4.88
C ARG A 73 -5.89 -2.35 -5.03
N ARG A 74 -6.67 -1.66 -4.21
CA ARG A 74 -6.72 -0.20 -4.25
C ARG A 74 -5.40 0.44 -3.87
N GLN A 75 -4.73 -0.11 -2.88
CA GLN A 75 -3.41 0.39 -2.46
C GLN A 75 -2.36 0.19 -3.57
N THR A 76 -2.42 -0.93 -4.30
CA THR A 76 -1.54 -1.18 -5.46
C THR A 76 -1.84 -0.22 -6.60
N GLU A 77 -3.12 0.10 -6.86
CA GLU A 77 -3.51 1.11 -7.84
C GLU A 77 -2.97 2.50 -7.44
N ALA A 78 -3.08 2.87 -6.16
CA ALA A 78 -2.49 4.10 -5.65
C ALA A 78 -0.96 4.12 -5.78
N LEU A 79 -0.30 2.99 -5.52
CA LEU A 79 1.15 2.85 -5.71
C LEU A 79 1.55 3.08 -7.17
N ARG A 80 0.77 2.62 -8.14
CA ARG A 80 0.98 2.91 -9.57
C ARG A 80 0.82 4.41 -9.88
N CYS A 81 -0.16 5.07 -9.29
CA CYS A 81 -0.29 6.53 -9.40
C CYS A 81 0.93 7.25 -8.82
N TRP A 82 1.44 6.79 -7.67
CA TRP A 82 2.65 7.32 -7.08
C TRP A 82 3.87 7.10 -7.99
N ALA A 83 3.95 5.96 -8.69
CA ALA A 83 4.96 5.68 -9.70
C ALA A 83 4.85 6.56 -10.96
N GLY A 84 3.74 7.24 -11.17
CA GLY A 84 3.53 8.17 -12.30
C GLY A 84 2.90 7.54 -13.52
N GLU A 85 2.33 6.35 -13.43
CA GLU A 85 1.71 5.64 -14.55
C GLU A 85 0.28 6.07 -14.89
N PHE A 86 -0.34 6.89 -14.05
CA PHE A 86 -1.71 7.32 -14.29
C PHE A 86 -1.75 8.54 -15.21
N ARG A 87 -2.33 8.39 -16.37
CA ARG A 87 -2.76 9.55 -17.19
C ARG A 87 -3.97 10.17 -16.51
N GLU A 88 -3.89 11.45 -16.19
CA GLU A 88 -5.04 12.23 -15.75
C GLU A 88 -6.14 12.07 -16.81
N SER A 89 -7.29 11.52 -16.44
CA SER A 89 -8.47 11.58 -17.31
C SER A 89 -8.89 13.05 -17.42
N GLU A 90 -9.43 13.46 -18.57
CA GLU A 90 -9.90 14.83 -18.83
C GLU A 90 -10.88 15.36 -17.74
N ALA A 91 -11.53 14.46 -16.98
CA ALA A 91 -12.38 14.77 -15.85
C ALA A 91 -11.62 15.35 -14.63
N GLU A 92 -10.32 15.11 -14.49
CA GLU A 92 -9.52 15.67 -13.39
C GLU A 92 -9.09 17.11 -13.67
N GLN A 93 -9.09 17.54 -14.93
CA GLN A 93 -8.78 18.92 -15.32
C GLN A 93 -9.91 19.91 -14.98
N SER A 94 -11.13 19.41 -14.77
CA SER A 94 -12.30 20.22 -14.40
C SER A 94 -12.47 20.44 -12.90
N GLY A 95 -11.58 19.91 -12.06
CA GLY A 95 -11.61 20.14 -10.59
C GLY A 95 -12.72 19.39 -9.84
N GLU A 96 -13.48 18.54 -10.50
CA GLU A 96 -14.73 17.97 -9.98
C GLU A 96 -14.64 16.48 -9.58
N SER A 97 -13.51 15.82 -9.76
CA SER A 97 -13.38 14.39 -9.50
C SER A 97 -12.25 14.03 -8.55
N ASP A 98 -12.49 14.19 -7.25
CA ASP A 98 -11.72 13.54 -6.17
C ASP A 98 -12.11 12.05 -5.98
N VAL A 99 -12.93 11.50 -6.87
CA VAL A 99 -13.39 10.12 -6.80
C VAL A 99 -12.69 9.29 -7.88
N PHE A 100 -11.81 8.41 -7.44
CA PHE A 100 -11.30 7.33 -8.29
C PHE A 100 -12.48 6.43 -8.68
N VAL A 101 -12.99 6.58 -9.91
CA VAL A 101 -13.95 5.66 -10.50
C VAL A 101 -13.13 4.54 -11.15
N PRO A 102 -13.11 3.32 -10.58
CA PRO A 102 -12.52 2.20 -11.28
C PRO A 102 -13.34 1.98 -12.54
N LYS A 103 -12.69 2.06 -13.70
CA LYS A 103 -13.32 1.66 -14.96
C LYS A 103 -13.81 0.23 -14.77
N ALA A 104 -15.14 0.05 -14.77
CA ALA A 104 -15.75 -1.25 -14.69
C ALA A 104 -15.38 -2.03 -15.96
N SER A 105 -14.28 -2.76 -15.90
CA SER A 105 -13.98 -3.81 -16.86
C SER A 105 -14.62 -5.08 -16.35
N GLY A 106 -15.82 -5.37 -16.85
CA GLY A 106 -16.32 -6.71 -16.86
C GLY A 106 -15.35 -7.56 -17.67
N SER A 107 -14.47 -8.22 -17.01
CA SER A 107 -13.73 -9.40 -17.48
C SER A 107 -12.94 -9.96 -16.30
N SER A 108 -13.20 -11.20 -15.97
CA SER A 108 -12.37 -12.11 -15.20
C SER A 108 -11.09 -12.40 -16.01
N ALA A 109 -10.23 -11.39 -16.16
CA ALA A 109 -8.91 -11.56 -16.71
C ALA A 109 -7.90 -11.52 -15.56
N ALA A 110 -6.99 -12.50 -15.56
CA ALA A 110 -5.78 -12.53 -14.76
C ALA A 110 -5.11 -11.13 -14.76
N PRO A 111 -4.36 -10.76 -13.69
CA PRO A 111 -3.71 -9.45 -13.63
C PRO A 111 -2.94 -9.25 -14.93
N ALA A 112 -3.35 -8.24 -15.70
CA ALA A 112 -2.70 -7.91 -16.96
C ALA A 112 -1.19 -7.86 -16.74
N ALA A 113 -0.45 -8.56 -17.61
CA ALA A 113 0.99 -8.62 -17.64
C ALA A 113 1.56 -7.24 -17.29
N ALA A 114 2.47 -7.24 -16.32
CA ALA A 114 3.03 -6.06 -15.68
C ALA A 114 3.42 -5.02 -16.72
N ALA A 115 2.60 -3.97 -16.86
CA ALA A 115 3.07 -2.77 -17.48
C ALA A 115 4.39 -2.37 -16.78
N ASP A 116 5.37 -1.96 -17.54
CA ASP A 116 6.76 -1.70 -17.13
C ASP A 116 6.87 -0.41 -16.30
N TRP A 117 6.16 -0.37 -15.18
CA TRP A 117 6.23 0.77 -14.28
C TRP A 117 7.29 0.57 -13.20
N HIS A 118 8.00 1.64 -12.87
CA HIS A 118 9.07 1.63 -11.90
C HIS A 118 8.72 2.48 -10.67
N LEU A 119 9.10 1.98 -9.49
CA LEU A 119 8.95 2.75 -8.27
C LEU A 119 9.95 3.90 -8.25
N PRO A 120 9.53 5.13 -7.89
CA PRO A 120 10.41 6.29 -7.80
C PRO A 120 11.17 6.38 -6.47
N GLY A 121 10.94 5.45 -5.56
CA GLY A 121 11.52 5.40 -4.23
C GLY A 121 11.23 4.08 -3.53
N PRO A 122 11.65 3.91 -2.26
CA PRO A 122 11.56 2.66 -1.54
C PRO A 122 10.12 2.17 -1.39
N LEU A 123 9.96 0.85 -1.48
CA LEU A 123 8.71 0.17 -1.18
C LEU A 123 8.60 -0.08 0.33
N VAL A 124 7.48 0.32 0.93
CA VAL A 124 7.20 0.02 2.34
C VAL A 124 5.91 -0.77 2.45
N VAL A 125 6.01 -1.97 3.01
CA VAL A 125 4.87 -2.87 3.23
C VAL A 125 4.77 -3.21 4.71
N ARG A 126 3.57 -3.12 5.28
CA ARG A 126 3.30 -3.48 6.66
C ARG A 126 2.10 -4.41 6.75
N TRP A 127 2.34 -5.66 7.16
CA TRP A 127 1.28 -6.64 7.38
C TRP A 127 1.02 -6.83 8.86
N SER A 128 -0.06 -6.25 9.36
CA SER A 128 -0.33 -6.11 10.80
C SER A 128 -1.26 -7.18 11.35
N LEU A 129 -2.27 -7.61 10.58
CA LEU A 129 -3.30 -8.53 11.03
C LEU A 129 -3.88 -9.28 9.83
N ALA A 130 -4.20 -10.56 10.02
CA ALA A 130 -4.91 -11.38 9.03
C ALA A 130 -6.27 -10.79 8.68
N ALA A 131 -6.70 -10.99 7.43
CA ALA A 131 -8.06 -10.67 7.01
C ALA A 131 -9.06 -11.43 7.92
N HIS A 132 -10.17 -10.77 8.23
CA HIS A 132 -11.26 -11.34 9.06
C HIS A 132 -10.89 -11.74 10.50
N GLN A 133 -9.71 -11.31 11.01
CA GLN A 133 -9.30 -11.55 12.38
C GLN A 133 -9.46 -10.29 13.24
N PHE A 134 -9.68 -10.53 14.55
CA PHE A 134 -9.62 -9.51 15.58
C PHE A 134 -8.30 -9.60 16.33
N TYR A 135 -7.76 -8.46 16.71
CA TYR A 135 -6.45 -8.36 17.34
C TYR A 135 -6.30 -9.24 18.59
N ASP A 136 -7.29 -9.18 19.49
CA ASP A 136 -7.25 -9.90 20.76
C ASP A 136 -7.43 -11.39 20.58
N THR A 137 -8.30 -11.81 19.66
CA THR A 137 -8.49 -13.22 19.31
C THR A 137 -7.20 -13.82 18.75
N ALA A 138 -6.57 -13.18 17.79
CA ALA A 138 -5.30 -13.64 17.22
C ALA A 138 -4.19 -13.67 18.28
N LYS A 139 -4.14 -12.69 19.20
CA LYS A 139 -3.17 -12.66 20.28
C LYS A 139 -3.32 -13.84 21.24
N GLN A 140 -4.54 -14.18 21.62
CA GLN A 140 -4.81 -15.25 22.56
C GLN A 140 -4.68 -16.65 21.94
N SER A 141 -5.18 -16.81 20.70
CA SER A 141 -5.27 -18.11 20.05
C SER A 141 -3.98 -18.56 19.39
N TRP A 142 -3.08 -17.64 19.03
CA TRP A 142 -1.87 -17.94 18.25
C TRP A 142 -0.58 -17.88 19.05
N ALA A 143 -0.64 -17.48 20.32
CA ALA A 143 0.53 -17.58 21.19
C ALA A 143 0.95 -19.07 21.32
N PRO A 144 2.26 -19.37 21.30
CA PRO A 144 3.43 -18.51 21.40
C PRO A 144 3.94 -17.90 20.07
N PHE A 145 3.17 -17.93 18.98
CA PHE A 145 3.50 -17.39 17.65
C PHE A 145 4.65 -18.14 16.94
N ASP A 146 4.69 -19.42 17.10
CA ASP A 146 5.70 -20.32 16.54
C ASP A 146 5.23 -21.10 15.30
N ALA A 147 3.96 -20.98 14.93
CA ALA A 147 3.35 -21.66 13.80
C ALA A 147 2.51 -20.71 12.92
N ILE A 148 2.29 -21.12 11.66
CA ILE A 148 1.32 -20.45 10.78
C ILE A 148 -0.08 -21.01 11.13
N HIS A 149 -0.98 -20.12 11.53
CA HIS A 149 -2.35 -20.43 11.90
C HIS A 149 -3.37 -19.99 10.86
N ALA A 150 -3.08 -18.91 10.12
CA ALA A 150 -3.96 -18.35 9.09
C ALA A 150 -3.17 -18.04 7.84
N ALA A 151 -2.73 -19.08 7.12
CA ALA A 151 -1.98 -18.93 5.89
C ALA A 151 -2.78 -18.16 4.83
N ASP A 152 -2.15 -17.13 4.22
CA ASP A 152 -2.70 -16.36 3.11
C ASP A 152 -1.71 -16.34 1.93
N PRO A 153 -1.71 -17.42 1.11
CA PRO A 153 -0.82 -17.52 -0.04
C PRO A 153 -1.02 -16.41 -1.07
N ALA A 154 -2.26 -15.92 -1.22
CA ALA A 154 -2.57 -14.85 -2.17
C ALA A 154 -1.92 -13.52 -1.75
N THR A 155 -2.03 -13.16 -0.48
CA THR A 155 -1.37 -11.97 0.05
C THR A 155 0.16 -12.11 0.01
N ARG A 156 0.73 -13.29 0.33
CA ARG A 156 2.16 -13.53 0.20
C ARG A 156 2.65 -13.34 -1.24
N ALA A 157 1.94 -13.92 -2.23
CA ALA A 157 2.30 -13.79 -3.63
C ALA A 157 2.25 -12.34 -4.12
N LEU A 158 1.25 -11.59 -3.67
CA LEU A 158 1.12 -10.18 -3.99
C LEU A 158 2.25 -9.33 -3.39
N ILE A 159 2.59 -9.54 -2.11
CA ILE A 159 3.74 -8.87 -1.48
C ILE A 159 5.03 -9.23 -2.23
N ALA A 160 5.25 -10.50 -2.53
CA ALA A 160 6.43 -10.95 -3.28
C ALA A 160 6.53 -10.25 -4.65
N SER A 161 5.42 -10.14 -5.39
CA SER A 161 5.39 -9.41 -6.66
C SER A 161 5.76 -7.93 -6.51
N LEU A 162 5.34 -7.28 -5.42
CA LEU A 162 5.72 -5.90 -5.14
C LEU A 162 7.20 -5.76 -4.77
N LEU A 163 7.75 -6.72 -4.01
CA LEU A 163 9.19 -6.74 -3.67
C LEU A 163 10.04 -6.91 -4.93
N VAL A 164 9.66 -7.82 -5.82
CA VAL A 164 10.32 -8.00 -7.13
C VAL A 164 10.22 -6.72 -7.96
N LYS A 165 9.07 -6.05 -7.96
CA LYS A 165 8.90 -4.76 -8.66
C LYS A 165 9.84 -3.69 -8.11
N ALA A 166 10.03 -3.61 -6.80
CA ALA A 166 10.98 -2.69 -6.19
C ALA A 166 12.42 -3.03 -6.60
N ALA A 167 12.80 -4.30 -6.52
CA ALA A 167 14.12 -4.76 -6.94
C ALA A 167 14.42 -4.42 -8.40
N ARG A 168 13.49 -4.69 -9.32
CA ARG A 168 13.61 -4.31 -10.74
C ARG A 168 13.65 -2.79 -10.96
N SER A 169 13.10 -2.02 -10.05
CA SER A 169 13.17 -0.55 -10.08
C SER A 169 14.49 -0.02 -9.46
N GLY A 170 15.36 -0.88 -8.95
CA GLY A 170 16.58 -0.48 -8.22
C GLY A 170 16.28 0.19 -6.89
N GLN A 171 15.14 -0.13 -6.27
CA GLN A 171 14.68 0.50 -5.03
C GLN A 171 14.73 -0.46 -3.84
N ASP A 172 15.05 0.07 -2.68
CA ASP A 172 14.99 -0.67 -1.43
C ASP A 172 13.56 -1.08 -1.07
N SER A 173 13.43 -2.15 -0.30
CA SER A 173 12.15 -2.63 0.22
C SER A 173 12.19 -2.82 1.72
N PHE A 174 11.15 -2.33 2.40
CA PHE A 174 10.97 -2.50 3.84
C PHE A 174 9.68 -3.28 4.09
N LEU A 175 9.82 -4.51 4.57
CA LEU A 175 8.71 -5.38 4.91
C LEU A 175 8.62 -5.60 6.41
N ALA A 176 7.56 -5.07 7.04
CA ALA A 176 7.25 -5.29 8.45
C ALA A 176 6.06 -6.23 8.59
N VAL A 177 6.27 -7.40 9.16
CA VAL A 177 5.21 -8.40 9.40
C VAL A 177 5.00 -8.57 10.89
N ASN A 178 3.75 -8.49 11.33
CA ASN A 178 3.37 -8.83 12.70
C ASN A 178 3.04 -10.32 12.80
N ASN A 179 3.27 -10.94 13.96
CA ASN A 179 2.89 -12.34 14.19
C ASN A 179 1.39 -12.60 13.94
N LYS A 180 0.54 -11.58 14.15
CA LYS A 180 -0.90 -11.68 13.89
C LYS A 180 -1.28 -11.61 12.40
N ALA A 181 -0.30 -11.47 11.51
CA ALA A 181 -0.55 -11.59 10.08
C ALA A 181 -0.99 -13.01 9.68
N GLU A 182 -0.24 -14.02 10.17
CA GLU A 182 -0.53 -15.43 9.87
C GLU A 182 -0.26 -16.37 11.06
N GLY A 183 0.31 -15.87 12.15
CA GLY A 183 0.66 -16.66 13.35
C GLY A 183 2.16 -16.62 13.70
N CYS A 184 3.05 -16.51 12.73
CA CYS A 184 4.49 -16.49 12.93
C CYS A 184 5.18 -15.60 11.89
N ALA A 185 5.55 -14.39 12.27
CA ALA A 185 6.16 -13.42 11.35
C ALA A 185 7.44 -13.94 10.65
N PRO A 186 8.39 -14.60 11.32
CA PRO A 186 9.57 -15.15 10.66
C PRO A 186 9.23 -16.16 9.55
N LYS A 187 8.25 -17.06 9.80
CA LYS A 187 7.80 -18.03 8.80
C LYS A 187 7.06 -17.36 7.65
N THR A 188 6.26 -16.34 7.93
CA THR A 188 5.59 -15.53 6.89
C THR A 188 6.59 -14.82 6.00
N VAL A 189 7.58 -14.14 6.58
CA VAL A 189 8.63 -13.43 5.82
C VAL A 189 9.42 -14.41 4.95
N ARG A 190 9.82 -15.56 5.49
CA ARG A 190 10.51 -16.62 4.71
C ARG A 190 9.66 -17.08 3.52
N GLY A 191 8.37 -17.38 3.74
CA GLY A 191 7.49 -17.81 2.66
C GLY A 191 7.28 -16.75 1.58
N ILE A 192 7.31 -15.45 1.93
CA ILE A 192 7.28 -14.35 0.95
C ILE A 192 8.59 -14.29 0.16
N ALA A 193 9.74 -14.40 0.82
CA ALA A 193 11.05 -14.38 0.19
C ALA A 193 11.20 -15.55 -0.82
N GLU A 194 10.82 -16.77 -0.44
CA GLU A 194 10.83 -17.94 -1.33
C GLU A 194 9.96 -17.77 -2.58
N ILE A 195 8.86 -17.00 -2.49
CA ILE A 195 8.04 -16.69 -3.66
C ILE A 195 8.73 -15.63 -4.52
N ALA A 196 9.32 -14.60 -3.91
CA ALA A 196 10.03 -13.54 -4.63
C ALA A 196 11.22 -14.11 -5.41
N ASP A 197 12.00 -14.98 -4.79
CA ASP A 197 13.13 -15.66 -5.43
C ASP A 197 12.68 -16.46 -6.66
N ARG A 198 11.61 -17.26 -6.54
CA ARG A 198 11.06 -18.00 -7.69
C ARG A 198 10.59 -17.08 -8.83
N ILE A 199 10.06 -15.91 -8.53
CA ILE A 199 9.65 -14.94 -9.57
C ILE A 199 10.91 -14.38 -10.27
N LEU A 200 11.96 -14.09 -9.51
CA LEU A 200 13.22 -13.57 -10.08
C LEU A 200 13.98 -14.61 -10.92
N GLU A 201 13.90 -15.88 -10.54
CA GLU A 201 14.53 -16.99 -11.28
C GLU A 201 13.79 -17.38 -12.57
N ALA A 202 12.50 -17.06 -12.68
CA ALA A 202 11.67 -17.39 -13.82
C ALA A 202 11.76 -16.39 -15.00
N ASP A 203 12.43 -15.29 -14.81
CA ASP A 203 12.68 -14.23 -15.80
C ASP A 203 14.07 -14.40 -16.45
#